data_5e7427b076eb0054318e60ab6e1b51d9
#
_entry.id   5e7427b076eb0054318e60ab6e1b51d9
#
_cell.length_a   1.000
_cell.length_b   1.000
_cell.length_c   1.000
_cell.angle_alpha   90.00
_cell.angle_beta   90.00
_cell.angle_gamma   90.00
#
_symmetry.space_group_name_H-M   'P 1'
#
loop_
_entity.id
_entity.type
_entity.pdbx_description
1 polymer ?
#
loop_
_entity_poly.entity_id
_entity_poly.type
_entity_poly.pdbx_seq_one_letter_code
_entity_poly.pdbx_strand_id
1 'polypeptide(L)'
;METINQKIAHLQANGYELKFEVVFNKAFENYKKIALYAGLAILVFGFLFIFLAAIGVVSFVGAEHLNENVIKQLEAKMLKQEYLGYQFIAVLAINSLFSPISAGFLKMAESADKDVEFKMRQFFSFYKWTYFKELFVATFIITLLSTGIDSALTIYKIPVLGGIICFAIGIFTVLSTP
;
A
#
# COMPACT_ATOMS: atom_id res chain seq x y z
N MET A 1 39.82 0.06 -6.18
CA MET A 1 38.49 -0.11 -5.54
C MET A 1 38.66 0.14 -4.03
N GLU A 2 38.03 1.18 -3.49
CA GLU A 2 37.98 1.42 -2.05
C GLU A 2 37.26 0.27 -1.35
N THR A 3 37.83 -0.28 -0.33
CA THR A 3 37.18 -1.31 0.49
C THR A 3 36.06 -0.71 1.30
N ILE A 4 35.02 -1.52 1.60
CA ILE A 4 33.85 -1.10 2.41
C ILE A 4 34.29 -0.41 3.71
N ASN A 5 35.34 -0.93 4.36
CA ASN A 5 35.86 -0.38 5.60
C ASN A 5 36.47 1.03 5.43
N GLN A 6 37.11 1.34 4.28
CA GLN A 6 37.61 2.68 3.97
C GLN A 6 36.45 3.67 3.76
N LYS A 7 35.37 3.25 3.11
CA LYS A 7 34.18 4.10 2.98
C LYS A 7 33.52 4.37 4.33
N ILE A 8 33.43 3.37 5.20
CA ILE A 8 32.87 3.55 6.55
C ILE A 8 33.73 4.51 7.35
N ALA A 9 35.07 4.35 7.36
CA ALA A 9 35.98 5.23 8.06
C ALA A 9 35.89 6.69 7.52
N HIS A 10 35.77 6.87 6.22
CA HIS A 10 35.59 8.19 5.60
C HIS A 10 34.27 8.84 6.03
N LEU A 11 33.19 8.08 6.08
CA LEU A 11 31.87 8.58 6.53
C LEU A 11 31.86 8.92 8.02
N GLN A 12 32.59 8.14 8.85
CA GLN A 12 32.72 8.43 10.27
C GLN A 12 33.57 9.69 10.55
N ALA A 13 34.60 9.93 9.73
CA ALA A 13 35.47 11.08 9.90
C ALA A 13 34.88 12.38 9.36
N ASN A 14 34.16 12.33 8.22
CA ASN A 14 33.74 13.52 7.49
C ASN A 14 32.22 13.74 7.53
N GLY A 15 31.45 12.82 8.09
CA GLY A 15 29.99 12.83 8.06
C GLY A 15 29.46 12.51 6.67
N TYR A 16 28.13 12.51 6.55
CA TYR A 16 27.41 12.36 5.28
C TYR A 16 26.61 13.62 4.98
N GLU A 17 26.96 14.30 3.90
CA GLU A 17 26.22 15.47 3.44
C GLU A 17 25.06 15.00 2.53
N LEU A 18 23.84 14.98 3.09
CA LEU A 18 22.65 14.61 2.35
C LEU A 18 22.20 15.79 1.47
N LYS A 19 22.53 15.76 0.19
CA LYS A 19 22.03 16.75 -0.78
C LYS A 19 20.69 16.30 -1.30
N PHE A 20 19.63 17.08 -1.03
CA PHE A 20 18.26 16.80 -1.49
C PHE A 20 18.19 16.54 -2.98
N GLU A 21 18.89 17.35 -3.80
CA GLU A 21 18.93 17.20 -5.23
C GLU A 21 19.46 15.83 -5.69
N VAL A 22 20.51 15.32 -5.04
CA VAL A 22 21.09 14.01 -5.38
C VAL A 22 20.11 12.89 -5.04
N VAL A 23 19.48 12.96 -3.87
CA VAL A 23 18.48 11.98 -3.44
C VAL A 23 17.26 12.01 -4.35
N PHE A 24 16.77 13.22 -4.67
CA PHE A 24 15.61 13.39 -5.55
C PHE A 24 15.87 12.88 -6.97
N ASN A 25 17.01 13.24 -7.56
CA ASN A 25 17.36 12.79 -8.90
C ASN A 25 17.49 11.27 -8.97
N LYS A 26 18.14 10.66 -7.99
CA LYS A 26 18.25 9.20 -7.91
C LYS A 26 16.88 8.52 -7.72
N ALA A 27 16.04 9.04 -6.85
CA ALA A 27 14.67 8.54 -6.67
C ALA A 27 13.84 8.66 -7.95
N PHE A 28 13.98 9.78 -8.68
CA PHE A 28 13.26 9.99 -9.93
C PHE A 28 13.78 9.09 -11.07
N GLU A 29 15.08 8.80 -11.13
CA GLU A 29 15.63 7.82 -12.07
C GLU A 29 15.12 6.41 -11.79
N ASN A 30 15.13 5.98 -10.52
CA ASN A 30 14.60 4.71 -10.12
C ASN A 30 13.10 4.61 -10.42
N TYR A 31 12.34 5.68 -10.13
CA TYR A 31 10.93 5.77 -10.48
C TYR A 31 10.68 5.53 -11.98
N LYS A 32 11.44 6.19 -12.87
CA LYS A 32 11.31 6.00 -14.33
C LYS A 32 11.54 4.55 -14.75
N LYS A 33 12.51 3.85 -14.13
CA LYS A 33 12.81 2.44 -14.44
C LYS A 33 11.65 1.52 -14.12
N ILE A 34 10.93 1.77 -13.01
CA ILE A 34 9.86 0.90 -12.53
C ILE A 34 8.46 1.38 -12.95
N ALA A 35 8.32 2.65 -13.35
CA ALA A 35 7.01 3.29 -13.59
C ALA A 35 6.15 2.53 -14.60
N LEU A 36 6.77 2.02 -15.67
CA LEU A 36 6.07 1.25 -16.70
C LEU A 36 5.47 -0.04 -16.13
N TYR A 37 6.28 -0.80 -15.39
CA TYR A 37 5.86 -2.07 -14.79
C TYR A 37 4.88 -1.87 -13.64
N ALA A 38 5.14 -0.86 -12.78
CA ALA A 38 4.25 -0.49 -11.71
C ALA A 38 2.90 0.00 -12.25
N GLY A 39 2.92 0.87 -13.26
CA GLY A 39 1.73 1.37 -13.92
C GLY A 39 0.91 0.25 -14.56
N LEU A 40 1.58 -0.68 -15.27
CA LEU A 40 0.92 -1.84 -15.86
C LEU A 40 0.32 -2.75 -14.77
N ALA A 41 1.05 -3.01 -13.69
CA ALA A 41 0.55 -3.80 -12.57
C ALA A 41 -0.68 -3.16 -11.93
N ILE A 42 -0.64 -1.87 -11.64
CA ILE A 42 -1.78 -1.12 -11.07
C ILE A 42 -2.98 -1.18 -12.02
N LEU A 43 -2.77 -1.02 -13.33
CA LEU A 43 -3.83 -1.07 -14.32
C LEU A 43 -4.48 -2.47 -14.37
N VAL A 44 -3.68 -3.53 -14.44
CA VAL A 44 -4.18 -4.92 -14.50
C VAL A 44 -4.91 -5.28 -13.20
N PHE A 45 -4.31 -5.01 -12.04
CA PHE A 45 -4.95 -5.30 -10.76
C PHE A 45 -6.17 -4.42 -10.50
N GLY A 46 -6.12 -3.14 -10.86
CA GLY A 46 -7.24 -2.23 -10.77
C GLY A 46 -8.42 -2.69 -11.62
N PHE A 47 -8.16 -3.07 -12.88
CA PHE A 47 -9.19 -3.60 -13.77
C PHE A 47 -9.77 -4.92 -13.24
N LEU A 48 -8.92 -5.84 -12.78
CA LEU A 48 -9.36 -7.10 -12.19
C LEU A 48 -10.22 -6.86 -10.93
N PHE A 49 -9.81 -5.94 -10.07
CA PHE A 49 -10.56 -5.59 -8.86
C PHE A 49 -11.93 -4.99 -9.18
N ILE A 50 -11.99 -4.03 -10.14
CA ILE A 50 -13.26 -3.43 -10.59
C ILE A 50 -14.16 -4.50 -11.19
N PHE A 51 -13.62 -5.40 -11.99
CA PHE A 51 -14.37 -6.48 -12.61
C PHE A 51 -14.96 -7.45 -11.58
N LEU A 52 -14.16 -7.87 -10.60
CA LEU A 52 -14.62 -8.74 -9.50
C LEU A 52 -15.66 -8.03 -8.62
N ALA A 53 -15.46 -6.75 -8.33
CA ALA A 53 -16.42 -5.95 -7.58
C ALA A 53 -17.74 -5.82 -8.33
N ALA A 54 -17.71 -5.59 -9.66
CA ALA A 54 -18.90 -5.53 -10.50
C ALA A 54 -19.66 -6.86 -10.51
N ILE A 55 -18.95 -8.00 -10.65
CA ILE A 55 -19.57 -9.34 -10.54
C ILE A 55 -20.22 -9.51 -9.16
N GLY A 56 -19.54 -9.10 -8.09
CA GLY A 56 -20.09 -9.14 -6.74
C GLY A 56 -21.39 -8.36 -6.63
N VAL A 57 -21.41 -7.12 -7.08
CA VAL A 57 -22.62 -6.27 -7.05
C VAL A 57 -23.74 -6.88 -7.90
N VAL A 58 -23.45 -7.33 -9.12
CA VAL A 58 -24.43 -7.98 -9.99
C VAL A 58 -25.00 -9.24 -9.36
N SER A 59 -24.18 -10.04 -8.68
CA SER A 59 -24.60 -11.29 -8.03
C SER A 59 -25.53 -11.05 -6.83
N PHE A 60 -25.31 -9.95 -6.10
CA PHE A 60 -26.12 -9.61 -4.93
C PHE A 60 -27.39 -8.83 -5.26
N VAL A 61 -27.34 -7.94 -6.26
CA VAL A 61 -28.43 -7.02 -6.60
C VAL A 61 -29.28 -7.55 -7.76
N GLY A 62 -28.68 -8.35 -8.65
CA GLY A 62 -29.27 -8.76 -9.93
C GLY A 62 -29.02 -7.70 -11.01
N ALA A 63 -28.63 -8.16 -12.20
CA ALA A 63 -28.32 -7.28 -13.33
C ALA A 63 -29.51 -6.39 -13.75
N GLU A 64 -30.72 -6.93 -13.68
CA GLU A 64 -31.99 -6.26 -14.05
C GLU A 64 -32.39 -5.13 -13.07
N HIS A 65 -31.86 -5.14 -11.86
CA HIS A 65 -32.16 -4.15 -10.84
C HIS A 65 -31.10 -3.05 -10.75
N LEU A 66 -30.00 -3.16 -11.48
CA LEU A 66 -28.92 -2.18 -11.51
C LEU A 66 -29.36 -0.93 -12.28
N ASN A 67 -29.88 0.02 -11.55
CA ASN A 67 -30.18 1.36 -12.05
C ASN A 67 -29.54 2.42 -11.16
N GLU A 68 -29.49 3.66 -11.63
CA GLU A 68 -28.86 4.78 -10.90
C GLU A 68 -29.42 4.97 -9.48
N ASN A 69 -30.72 4.72 -9.31
CA ASN A 69 -31.38 4.85 -8.00
C ASN A 69 -30.90 3.78 -7.01
N VAL A 70 -30.69 2.56 -7.47
CA VAL A 70 -30.17 1.47 -6.63
C VAL A 70 -28.73 1.72 -6.24
N ILE A 71 -27.91 2.23 -7.15
CA ILE A 71 -26.52 2.60 -6.85
C ILE A 71 -26.49 3.69 -5.78
N LYS A 72 -27.28 4.76 -5.92
CA LYS A 72 -27.39 5.82 -4.92
C LYS A 72 -27.90 5.31 -3.55
N GLN A 73 -28.85 4.35 -3.56
CA GLN A 73 -29.33 3.73 -2.33
C GLN A 73 -28.25 2.87 -1.66
N LEU A 74 -27.43 2.14 -2.44
CA LEU A 74 -26.30 1.36 -1.91
C LEU A 74 -25.23 2.29 -1.28
N GLU A 75 -24.90 3.38 -1.98
CA GLU A 75 -23.99 4.41 -1.44
C GLU A 75 -24.53 5.01 -0.13
N ALA A 76 -25.80 5.41 -0.13
CA ALA A 76 -26.45 5.96 1.05
C ALA A 76 -26.54 4.96 2.21
N LYS A 77 -26.71 3.66 1.93
CA LYS A 77 -26.67 2.60 2.94
C LYS A 77 -25.26 2.43 3.50
N MET A 78 -24.24 2.39 2.62
CA MET A 78 -22.84 2.27 3.07
C MET A 78 -22.41 3.40 4.00
N LEU A 79 -22.95 4.60 3.85
CA LEU A 79 -22.65 5.75 4.71
C LEU A 79 -23.35 5.70 6.08
N LYS A 80 -24.28 4.76 6.28
CA LYS A 80 -24.96 4.63 7.57
C LYS A 80 -24.06 3.98 8.63
N GLN A 81 -24.20 4.44 9.86
CA GLN A 81 -23.41 4.01 11.00
C GLN A 81 -23.50 2.48 11.26
N GLU A 82 -24.63 1.85 10.94
CA GLU A 82 -24.84 0.39 11.05
C GLU A 82 -23.90 -0.43 10.15
N TYR A 83 -23.40 0.14 9.04
CA TYR A 83 -22.50 -0.53 8.11
C TYR A 83 -21.01 -0.25 8.36
N LEU A 84 -20.67 0.66 9.28
CA LEU A 84 -19.28 0.99 9.60
C LEU A 84 -18.46 -0.24 10.03
N GLY A 85 -19.06 -1.16 10.79
CA GLY A 85 -18.41 -2.40 11.19
C GLY A 85 -18.05 -3.31 10.00
N TYR A 86 -18.94 -3.44 9.05
CA TYR A 86 -18.69 -4.22 7.83
C TYR A 86 -17.61 -3.58 6.96
N GLN A 87 -17.66 -2.25 6.81
CA GLN A 87 -16.61 -1.50 6.10
C GLN A 87 -15.25 -1.68 6.76
N PHE A 88 -15.19 -1.58 8.08
CA PHE A 88 -13.98 -1.80 8.85
C PHE A 88 -13.37 -3.18 8.58
N ILE A 89 -14.19 -4.25 8.66
CA ILE A 89 -13.74 -5.61 8.37
C ILE A 89 -13.30 -5.75 6.90
N ALA A 90 -14.04 -5.16 5.96
CA ALA A 90 -13.68 -5.19 4.54
C ALA A 90 -12.35 -4.50 4.28
N VAL A 91 -12.12 -3.32 4.86
CA VAL A 91 -10.83 -2.58 4.75
C VAL A 91 -9.69 -3.40 5.32
N LEU A 92 -9.86 -4.01 6.51
CA LEU A 92 -8.86 -4.90 7.11
C LEU A 92 -8.52 -6.07 6.19
N ALA A 93 -9.54 -6.76 5.68
CA ALA A 93 -9.36 -7.92 4.81
C ALA A 93 -8.65 -7.55 3.49
N ILE A 94 -9.10 -6.48 2.83
CA ILE A 94 -8.54 -6.02 1.57
C ILE A 94 -7.09 -5.58 1.76
N ASN A 95 -6.78 -4.71 2.72
CA ASN A 95 -5.41 -4.25 2.96
C ASN A 95 -4.46 -5.41 3.27
N SER A 96 -4.89 -6.35 4.13
CA SER A 96 -4.06 -7.49 4.51
C SER A 96 -3.83 -8.45 3.32
N LEU A 97 -4.85 -8.66 2.48
CA LEU A 97 -4.76 -9.52 1.30
C LEU A 97 -3.84 -8.93 0.22
N PHE A 98 -3.84 -7.59 0.08
CA PHE A 98 -3.04 -6.88 -0.93
C PHE A 98 -1.64 -6.47 -0.42
N SER A 99 -1.32 -6.70 0.85
CA SER A 99 -0.01 -6.37 1.42
C SER A 99 1.19 -6.97 0.66
N PRO A 100 1.15 -8.20 0.10
CA PRO A 100 2.26 -8.73 -0.68
C PRO A 100 2.52 -7.97 -1.98
N ILE A 101 1.50 -7.29 -2.54
CA ILE A 101 1.67 -6.43 -3.72
C ILE A 101 2.54 -5.23 -3.36
N SER A 102 2.29 -4.60 -2.22
CA SER A 102 3.10 -3.47 -1.73
C SER A 102 4.56 -3.88 -1.50
N ALA A 103 4.79 -5.05 -0.89
CA ALA A 103 6.13 -5.61 -0.75
C ALA A 103 6.79 -5.91 -2.11
N GLY A 104 6.02 -6.35 -3.09
CA GLY A 104 6.46 -6.54 -4.47
C GLY A 104 6.95 -5.22 -5.10
N PHE A 105 6.23 -4.11 -4.91
CA PHE A 105 6.66 -2.79 -5.40
C PHE A 105 7.95 -2.32 -4.72
N LEU A 106 8.09 -2.52 -3.41
CA LEU A 106 9.33 -2.19 -2.69
C LEU A 106 10.52 -3.00 -3.23
N LYS A 107 10.31 -4.28 -3.53
CA LYS A 107 11.36 -5.14 -4.12
C LYS A 107 11.74 -4.70 -5.52
N MET A 108 10.79 -4.21 -6.32
CA MET A 108 11.09 -3.61 -7.62
C MET A 108 11.91 -2.33 -7.46
N ALA A 109 11.57 -1.48 -6.49
CA ALA A 109 12.32 -0.26 -6.21
C ALA A 109 13.77 -0.57 -5.77
N GLU A 110 13.96 -1.55 -4.89
CA GLU A 110 15.29 -2.03 -4.49
C GLU A 110 16.10 -2.56 -5.68
N SER A 111 15.48 -3.33 -6.57
CA SER A 111 16.15 -3.84 -7.76
C SER A 111 16.56 -2.72 -8.71
N ALA A 112 15.72 -1.70 -8.89
CA ALA A 112 16.02 -0.52 -9.70
C ALA A 112 17.17 0.31 -9.12
N ASP A 113 17.26 0.43 -7.79
CA ASP A 113 18.35 1.12 -7.11
C ASP A 113 19.70 0.42 -7.27
N LYS A 114 19.67 -0.92 -7.33
CA LYS A 114 20.86 -1.77 -7.54
C LYS A 114 21.19 -2.00 -9.01
N ASP A 115 20.48 -1.37 -9.96
CA ASP A 115 20.59 -1.60 -11.41
C ASP A 115 20.47 -3.08 -11.82
N VAL A 116 19.67 -3.85 -11.07
CA VAL A 116 19.40 -5.26 -11.34
C VAL A 116 18.09 -5.39 -12.10
N GLU A 117 18.08 -6.17 -13.19
CA GLU A 117 16.84 -6.49 -13.89
C GLU A 117 15.88 -7.24 -12.97
N PHE A 118 14.66 -6.74 -12.86
CA PHE A 118 13.60 -7.43 -12.14
C PHE A 118 12.62 -8.11 -13.10
N LYS A 119 12.12 -9.26 -12.69
CA LYS A 119 11.13 -10.02 -13.45
C LYS A 119 9.78 -9.95 -12.73
N MET A 120 8.68 -9.94 -13.48
CA MET A 120 7.31 -9.94 -12.90
C MET A 120 7.09 -11.09 -11.90
N ARG A 121 7.79 -12.21 -12.07
CA ARG A 121 7.76 -13.33 -11.10
C ARG A 121 8.23 -12.91 -9.70
N GLN A 122 9.18 -11.99 -9.59
CA GLN A 122 9.68 -11.49 -8.29
C GLN A 122 8.62 -10.66 -7.56
N PHE A 123 7.79 -9.93 -8.31
CA PHE A 123 6.68 -9.18 -7.78
C PHE A 123 5.70 -10.06 -6.98
N PHE A 124 5.41 -11.27 -7.50
CA PHE A 124 4.52 -12.22 -6.84
C PHE A 124 5.22 -13.14 -5.82
N SER A 125 6.52 -12.97 -5.60
CA SER A 125 7.29 -13.85 -4.69
C SER A 125 6.78 -13.78 -3.24
N PHE A 126 6.20 -12.66 -2.85
CA PHE A 126 5.67 -12.43 -1.51
C PHE A 126 4.30 -13.09 -1.25
N TYR A 127 3.64 -13.64 -2.29
CA TYR A 127 2.45 -14.49 -2.14
C TYR A 127 2.79 -15.93 -1.75
N LYS A 128 4.07 -16.29 -1.63
CA LYS A 128 4.45 -17.56 -1.01
C LYS A 128 4.02 -17.56 0.44
N TRP A 129 3.45 -18.67 0.91
CA TRP A 129 2.87 -18.81 2.24
C TRP A 129 3.77 -18.35 3.38
N THR A 130 5.08 -18.55 3.25
CA THR A 130 6.07 -18.15 4.24
C THR A 130 6.07 -16.63 4.49
N TYR A 131 6.09 -15.83 3.41
CA TYR A 131 6.09 -14.36 3.50
C TYR A 131 4.67 -13.79 3.64
N PHE A 132 3.71 -14.42 2.98
CA PHE A 132 2.31 -13.97 2.98
C PHE A 132 1.75 -13.86 4.40
N LYS A 133 1.90 -14.90 5.21
CA LYS A 133 1.36 -14.91 6.59
C LYS A 133 1.95 -13.80 7.45
N GLU A 134 3.26 -13.54 7.31
CA GLU A 134 3.94 -12.49 8.10
C GLU A 134 3.46 -11.09 7.67
N LEU A 135 3.43 -10.84 6.35
CA LEU A 135 2.92 -9.58 5.80
C LEU A 135 1.44 -9.38 6.10
N PHE A 136 0.65 -10.45 5.99
CA PHE A 136 -0.78 -10.40 6.32
C PHE A 136 -1.01 -10.01 7.77
N VAL A 137 -0.35 -10.69 8.72
CA VAL A 137 -0.50 -10.40 10.15
C VAL A 137 0.01 -9.00 10.49
N ALA A 138 1.18 -8.60 9.99
CA ALA A 138 1.73 -7.28 10.23
C ALA A 138 0.78 -6.19 9.69
N THR A 139 0.33 -6.31 8.44
CA THR A 139 -0.60 -5.34 7.84
C THR A 139 -1.95 -5.34 8.55
N PHE A 140 -2.44 -6.50 8.94
CA PHE A 140 -3.69 -6.62 9.71
C PHE A 140 -3.61 -5.83 11.03
N ILE A 141 -2.53 -5.99 11.80
CA ILE A 141 -2.34 -5.26 13.06
C ILE A 141 -2.21 -3.76 12.80
N ILE A 142 -1.41 -3.34 11.81
CA ILE A 142 -1.21 -1.93 11.48
C ILE A 142 -2.53 -1.29 11.03
N THR A 143 -3.27 -1.95 10.15
CA THR A 143 -4.56 -1.45 9.65
C THR A 143 -5.59 -1.41 10.79
N LEU A 144 -5.62 -2.42 11.65
CA LEU A 144 -6.51 -2.45 12.82
C LEU A 144 -6.27 -1.24 13.73
N LEU A 145 -5.01 -0.97 14.05
CA LEU A 145 -4.63 0.16 14.89
C LEU A 145 -4.95 1.50 14.21
N SER A 146 -4.53 1.67 12.96
CA SER A 146 -4.74 2.92 12.20
C SER A 146 -6.22 3.21 12.03
N THR A 147 -7.00 2.24 11.55
CA THR A 147 -8.45 2.42 11.32
C THR A 147 -9.20 2.57 12.65
N GLY A 148 -8.75 1.89 13.70
CA GLY A 148 -9.32 2.04 15.05
C GLY A 148 -9.12 3.44 15.60
N ILE A 149 -7.90 4.00 15.48
CA ILE A 149 -7.58 5.36 15.90
C ILE A 149 -8.39 6.37 15.07
N ASP A 150 -8.41 6.23 13.75
CA ASP A 150 -9.16 7.14 12.86
C ASP A 150 -10.66 7.13 13.17
N SER A 151 -11.24 5.95 13.35
CA SER A 151 -12.66 5.79 13.72
C SER A 151 -12.96 6.43 15.07
N ALA A 152 -12.11 6.22 16.08
CA ALA A 152 -12.28 6.83 17.39
C ALA A 152 -12.24 8.37 17.30
N LEU A 153 -11.25 8.94 16.61
CA LEU A 153 -11.11 10.38 16.45
C LEU A 153 -12.24 11.00 15.62
N THR A 154 -12.78 10.25 14.66
CA THR A 154 -13.98 10.67 13.90
C THR A 154 -15.21 10.76 14.80
N ILE A 155 -15.39 9.82 15.72
CA ILE A 155 -16.48 9.84 16.73
C ILE A 155 -16.34 11.10 17.61
N TYR A 156 -15.12 11.47 18.00
CA TYR A 156 -14.84 12.69 18.76
C TYR A 156 -14.86 13.97 17.92
N LYS A 157 -15.26 13.89 16.63
CA LYS A 157 -15.34 15.02 15.69
C LYS A 157 -14.00 15.72 15.41
N ILE A 158 -12.89 14.98 15.47
CA ILE A 158 -11.53 15.46 15.18
C ILE A 158 -10.91 14.63 14.05
N PRO A 159 -11.54 14.51 12.86
CA PRO A 159 -11.07 13.61 11.79
C PRO A 159 -9.70 14.03 11.21
N VAL A 160 -9.39 15.33 11.23
CA VAL A 160 -8.10 15.84 10.72
C VAL A 160 -6.93 15.26 11.50
N LEU A 161 -7.06 15.14 12.82
CA LEU A 161 -6.02 14.56 13.68
C LEU A 161 -5.85 13.07 13.39
N GLY A 162 -6.94 12.33 13.11
CA GLY A 162 -6.92 10.94 12.68
C GLY A 162 -6.08 10.77 11.40
N GLY A 163 -6.35 11.58 10.38
CA GLY A 163 -5.59 11.56 9.12
C GLY A 163 -4.09 11.82 9.33
N ILE A 164 -3.71 12.79 10.17
CA ILE A 164 -2.30 13.08 10.48
C ILE A 164 -1.62 11.90 11.16
N ILE A 165 -2.26 11.28 12.15
CA ILE A 165 -1.71 10.12 12.87
C ILE A 165 -1.59 8.92 11.93
N CYS A 166 -2.60 8.63 11.12
CA CYS A 166 -2.54 7.55 10.13
C CYS A 166 -1.43 7.77 9.10
N PHE A 167 -1.24 9.00 8.64
CA PHE A 167 -0.14 9.38 7.75
C PHE A 167 1.23 9.15 8.40
N ALA A 168 1.40 9.56 9.65
CA ALA A 168 2.62 9.32 10.41
C ALA A 168 2.89 7.81 10.58
N ILE A 169 1.90 7.01 10.97
CA ILE A 169 2.01 5.55 11.06
C ILE A 169 2.43 4.96 9.71
N GLY A 170 1.83 5.43 8.60
CA GLY A 170 2.19 5.01 7.24
C GLY A 170 3.66 5.25 6.92
N ILE A 171 4.18 6.45 7.20
CA ILE A 171 5.61 6.78 6.99
C ILE A 171 6.50 5.86 7.83
N PHE A 172 6.24 5.71 9.13
CA PHE A 172 7.03 4.84 10.00
C PHE A 172 7.00 3.39 9.55
N THR A 173 5.87 2.91 9.06
CA THR A 173 5.74 1.54 8.53
C THR A 173 6.59 1.33 7.30
N VAL A 174 6.59 2.28 6.35
CA VAL A 174 7.43 2.19 5.14
C VAL A 174 8.91 2.27 5.48
N LEU A 175 9.31 3.13 6.43
CA LEU A 175 10.71 3.27 6.84
C LEU A 175 11.22 2.10 7.68
N SER A 176 10.35 1.35 8.34
CA SER A 176 10.72 0.19 9.18
C SER A 176 10.79 -1.13 8.42
N THR A 177 10.37 -1.17 7.17
CA THR A 177 10.53 -2.36 6.31
C THR A 177 12.00 -2.47 5.87
N PRO A 178 12.70 -3.55 6.24
CA PRO A 178 14.12 -3.76 5.91
C PRO A 178 14.34 -4.02 4.41
#